data_a448ec11d11f72a4904c4d1d918f5015
#
_entry.id   a448ec11d11f72a4904c4d1d918f5015
#
_cell.length_a   1.000
_cell.length_b   1.000
_cell.length_c   1.000
_cell.angle_alpha   90.00
_cell.angle_beta   90.00
_cell.angle_gamma   90.00
#
_symmetry.space_group_name_H-M   'P 1'
#
loop_
_entity.id
_entity.type
_entity.pdbx_description
1 polymer ?
#
loop_
_entity_poly.entity_id
_entity_poly.type
_entity_poly.pdbx_seq_one_letter_code
_entity_poly.pdbx_strand_id
1 'polypeptide(L)'
;MTYDVIIIGAGPGGIFSAYELMQRKPEWKVAVLEAGNPLEKRHCPIDGDKVKSCIHCKTCAIMNGFGGAGAFSDGKYNLTNEFGGTLYEYIGKQKAMELMRYVDDINVACGGAGTKLYSTADSGFKRLCLQNNLHLLDASVRHLGTDINYKVLENLYARLREHVDFHFLTPVKALSATEDGYEAQTDKGAFRGRKCIISVGRSGSKWMESVCQSLDIPTKSNRVDIGVRVELPAEVFAPITDELYESKIVYKTEKYQDKVRTFCMNPGGAVVNENTNGIVTVNGHSYEDPAMHTENTNFALLVSKHFTEPFRDSNGYGESIARLSNMLGGGVIVQRFGDLIRGQRSTPKRIEKGFMTPTLSATPGDLSLVMPKRILDGIIEMIYALDKIAPGTAGDDTLLYGVEVKFYNMEVALDEHLETPHKGLFVIGDGSGVTHSLSHASASGVFVARYLAENE
;
A
#
# COMPACT_ATOMS: atom_id res chain seq x y z
N MET A 1 12.75 10.19 -30.19
CA MET A 1 12.94 11.48 -29.48
C MET A 1 13.88 11.23 -28.32
N THR A 2 14.79 12.14 -28.07
CA THR A 2 15.71 12.04 -26.92
C THR A 2 15.30 13.05 -25.88
N TYR A 3 15.22 12.60 -24.64
CA TYR A 3 14.85 13.36 -23.45
C TYR A 3 16.05 13.50 -22.52
N ASP A 4 16.02 14.48 -21.64
CA ASP A 4 16.98 14.58 -20.55
C ASP A 4 16.70 13.51 -19.50
N VAL A 5 15.41 13.33 -19.17
CA VAL A 5 14.96 12.30 -18.25
C VAL A 5 13.74 11.57 -18.81
N ILE A 6 13.77 10.24 -18.76
CA ILE A 6 12.58 9.42 -18.93
C ILE A 6 12.14 8.86 -17.56
N ILE A 7 10.85 8.97 -17.25
CA ILE A 7 10.22 8.46 -16.03
C ILE A 7 9.28 7.33 -16.43
N ILE A 8 9.44 6.15 -15.87
CA ILE A 8 8.59 4.98 -16.16
C ILE A 8 7.61 4.79 -15.02
N GLY A 9 6.34 5.12 -15.26
CA GLY A 9 5.24 5.09 -14.32
C GLY A 9 4.81 6.47 -13.83
N ALA A 10 3.50 6.75 -13.94
CA ALA A 10 2.85 7.97 -13.48
C ALA A 10 2.13 7.77 -12.13
N GLY A 11 2.70 6.94 -11.24
CA GLY A 11 2.30 6.86 -9.84
C GLY A 11 2.87 8.03 -9.02
N PRO A 12 2.63 8.06 -7.68
CA PRO A 12 3.08 9.16 -6.83
C PRO A 12 4.56 9.51 -6.99
N GLY A 13 5.44 8.52 -7.00
CA GLY A 13 6.88 8.76 -7.19
C GLY A 13 7.19 9.46 -8.52
N GLY A 14 6.63 8.97 -9.63
CA GLY A 14 6.87 9.55 -10.95
C GLY A 14 6.28 10.95 -11.10
N ILE A 15 5.07 11.19 -10.55
CA ILE A 15 4.42 12.51 -10.56
C ILE A 15 5.26 13.54 -9.81
N PHE A 16 5.73 13.19 -8.61
CA PHE A 16 6.51 14.12 -7.79
C PHE A 16 7.95 14.29 -8.30
N SER A 17 8.52 13.26 -8.99
CA SER A 17 9.77 13.45 -9.75
C SER A 17 9.58 14.44 -10.88
N ALA A 18 8.55 14.29 -11.70
CA ALA A 18 8.24 15.20 -12.79
C ALA A 18 7.96 16.63 -12.29
N TYR A 19 7.21 16.76 -11.18
CA TYR A 19 6.91 18.05 -10.56
C TYR A 19 8.18 18.78 -10.11
N GLU A 20 9.06 18.10 -9.40
CA GLU A 20 10.30 18.72 -8.89
C GLU A 20 11.28 19.06 -10.01
N LEU A 21 11.40 18.20 -11.04
CA LEU A 21 12.21 18.49 -12.25
C LEU A 21 11.66 19.71 -12.98
N MET A 22 10.35 19.81 -13.20
CA MET A 22 9.73 20.98 -13.80
C MET A 22 10.06 22.27 -13.05
N GLN A 23 10.09 22.23 -11.71
CA GLN A 23 10.40 23.40 -10.89
C GLN A 23 11.88 23.80 -10.93
N ARG A 24 12.80 22.84 -11.00
CA ARG A 24 14.24 23.08 -10.87
C ARG A 24 14.98 23.17 -12.18
N LYS A 25 14.50 22.47 -13.20
CA LYS A 25 15.10 22.37 -14.54
C LYS A 25 14.01 22.52 -15.61
N PRO A 26 13.33 23.68 -15.67
CA PRO A 26 12.23 23.89 -16.63
C PRO A 26 12.65 23.78 -18.09
N GLU A 27 13.96 23.89 -18.39
CA GLU A 27 14.54 23.70 -19.69
C GLU A 27 14.73 22.24 -20.11
N TRP A 28 14.62 21.30 -19.16
CA TRP A 28 14.81 19.88 -19.47
C TRP A 28 13.57 19.28 -20.14
N LYS A 29 13.82 18.43 -21.11
CA LYS A 29 12.78 17.61 -21.73
C LYS A 29 12.57 16.36 -20.91
N VAL A 30 11.42 16.27 -20.27
CA VAL A 30 11.03 15.14 -19.42
C VAL A 30 9.87 14.38 -20.07
N ALA A 31 10.01 13.06 -20.21
CA ALA A 31 8.92 12.19 -20.63
C ALA A 31 8.46 11.28 -19.48
N VAL A 32 7.16 11.10 -19.34
CA VAL A 32 6.57 10.11 -18.44
C VAL A 32 5.85 9.04 -19.26
N LEU A 33 6.31 7.79 -19.17
CA LEU A 33 5.73 6.63 -19.85
C LEU A 33 4.82 5.88 -18.89
N GLU A 34 3.52 5.87 -19.17
CA GLU A 34 2.50 5.26 -18.31
C GLU A 34 1.73 4.18 -19.07
N ALA A 35 1.60 3.01 -18.44
CA ALA A 35 0.90 1.85 -19.02
C ALA A 35 -0.62 2.04 -19.11
N GLY A 36 -1.17 2.84 -18.20
CA GLY A 36 -2.61 3.09 -18.11
C GLY A 36 -3.08 4.39 -18.75
N ASN A 37 -4.30 4.76 -18.45
CA ASN A 37 -4.96 5.94 -19.00
C ASN A 37 -4.61 7.24 -18.24
N PRO A 38 -4.82 8.42 -18.87
CA PRO A 38 -4.88 9.67 -18.14
C PRO A 38 -6.04 9.65 -17.14
N LEU A 39 -5.98 10.52 -16.12
CA LEU A 39 -6.85 10.45 -14.93
C LEU A 39 -8.34 10.41 -15.31
N GLU A 40 -8.77 11.31 -16.20
CA GLU A 40 -10.17 11.46 -16.62
C GLU A 40 -10.72 10.27 -17.41
N LYS A 41 -9.86 9.41 -17.94
CA LYS A 41 -10.22 8.19 -18.69
C LYS A 41 -10.05 6.91 -17.88
N ARG A 42 -9.68 7.02 -16.62
CA ARG A 42 -9.59 5.86 -15.74
C ARG A 42 -10.97 5.50 -15.23
N HIS A 43 -11.49 4.38 -15.69
CA HIS A 43 -12.79 3.87 -15.28
C HIS A 43 -12.75 2.35 -15.14
N CYS A 44 -13.16 1.85 -13.98
CA CYS A 44 -13.37 0.41 -13.79
C CYS A 44 -14.73 0.02 -14.39
N PRO A 45 -14.81 -1.04 -15.20
CA PRO A 45 -16.08 -1.46 -15.78
C PRO A 45 -17.07 -2.08 -14.79
N ILE A 46 -16.65 -2.35 -13.54
CA ILE A 46 -17.55 -2.83 -12.48
C ILE A 46 -18.51 -1.70 -12.11
N ASP A 47 -19.80 -1.92 -12.35
CA ASP A 47 -20.89 -0.97 -12.08
C ASP A 47 -21.88 -1.49 -11.02
N GLY A 48 -21.68 -2.72 -10.53
CA GLY A 48 -22.54 -3.38 -9.54
C GLY A 48 -23.86 -3.93 -10.11
N ASP A 49 -24.21 -3.58 -11.34
CA ASP A 49 -25.46 -4.00 -12.02
C ASP A 49 -25.16 -4.99 -13.17
N LYS A 50 -24.55 -4.52 -14.25
CA LYS A 50 -24.22 -5.34 -15.43
C LYS A 50 -22.90 -6.10 -15.23
N VAL A 51 -21.92 -5.46 -14.65
CA VAL A 51 -20.61 -6.03 -14.36
C VAL A 51 -20.41 -6.07 -12.84
N LYS A 52 -20.70 -7.21 -12.24
CA LYS A 52 -20.68 -7.39 -10.77
C LYS A 52 -19.33 -7.83 -10.21
N SER A 53 -18.41 -8.31 -11.06
CA SER A 53 -17.11 -8.83 -10.64
C SER A 53 -16.02 -8.40 -11.62
N CYS A 54 -14.75 -8.53 -11.18
CA CYS A 54 -13.59 -8.18 -11.99
C CYS A 54 -13.53 -9.00 -13.29
N ILE A 55 -13.44 -8.29 -14.42
CA ILE A 55 -13.34 -8.88 -15.76
C ILE A 55 -11.90 -9.08 -16.25
N HIS A 56 -10.91 -8.88 -15.37
CA HIS A 56 -9.47 -9.05 -15.65
C HIS A 56 -8.99 -8.24 -16.88
N CYS A 57 -9.26 -6.93 -16.89
CA CYS A 57 -8.83 -6.02 -17.96
C CYS A 57 -7.32 -6.18 -18.24
N LYS A 58 -6.91 -6.12 -19.52
CA LYS A 58 -5.50 -6.18 -19.93
C LYS A 58 -4.64 -5.14 -19.19
N THR A 59 -5.16 -3.94 -18.98
CA THR A 59 -4.59 -2.91 -18.13
C THR A 59 -5.66 -2.48 -17.14
N CYS A 60 -5.43 -2.75 -15.85
CA CYS A 60 -6.40 -2.44 -14.81
C CYS A 60 -6.47 -0.93 -14.58
N ALA A 61 -7.65 -0.33 -14.78
CA ALA A 61 -7.85 1.10 -14.61
C ALA A 61 -7.73 1.58 -13.15
N ILE A 62 -7.89 0.68 -12.17
CA ILE A 62 -7.70 1.00 -10.74
C ILE A 62 -6.21 1.02 -10.38
N MET A 63 -5.42 0.10 -10.95
CA MET A 63 -4.00 -0.04 -10.58
C MET A 63 -3.06 0.81 -11.45
N ASN A 64 -3.42 1.09 -12.69
CA ASN A 64 -2.57 1.75 -13.69
C ASN A 64 -3.21 3.02 -14.22
N GLY A 65 -2.39 3.98 -14.60
CA GLY A 65 -2.77 5.31 -15.09
C GLY A 65 -2.23 6.42 -14.19
N PHE A 66 -2.53 7.65 -14.56
CA PHE A 66 -2.07 8.82 -13.79
C PHE A 66 -2.54 8.74 -12.33
N GLY A 67 -1.62 8.91 -11.38
CA GLY A 67 -1.84 8.73 -9.95
C GLY A 67 -1.61 7.28 -9.46
N GLY A 68 -1.38 6.31 -10.37
CA GLY A 68 -1.18 4.89 -10.01
C GLY A 68 -2.36 4.31 -9.23
N ALA A 69 -2.12 3.31 -8.39
CA ALA A 69 -3.13 2.74 -7.49
C ALA A 69 -3.61 3.76 -6.43
N GLY A 70 -2.82 4.79 -6.16
CA GLY A 70 -3.16 5.85 -5.21
C GLY A 70 -4.33 6.74 -5.64
N ALA A 71 -4.63 6.85 -6.94
CA ALA A 71 -5.67 7.76 -7.44
C ALA A 71 -7.09 7.41 -6.95
N PHE A 72 -7.36 6.13 -6.72
CA PHE A 72 -8.65 5.63 -6.24
C PHE A 72 -8.57 5.07 -4.81
N SER A 73 -7.48 5.39 -4.10
CA SER A 73 -7.38 5.12 -2.67
C SER A 73 -8.10 6.23 -1.88
N ASP A 74 -8.20 6.02 -0.58
CA ASP A 74 -8.70 7.02 0.36
C ASP A 74 -7.73 8.19 0.60
N GLY A 75 -6.65 8.28 -0.15
CA GLY A 75 -5.74 9.43 -0.12
C GLY A 75 -5.07 9.64 1.24
N LYS A 76 -4.66 8.57 1.93
CA LYS A 76 -3.92 8.67 3.19
C LYS A 76 -2.44 8.95 2.96
N TYR A 77 -2.02 10.17 3.30
CA TYR A 77 -0.61 10.57 3.30
C TYR A 77 -0.06 10.47 4.73
N ASN A 78 0.75 9.44 4.95
CA ASN A 78 1.36 9.15 6.26
C ASN A 78 2.71 9.87 6.36
N LEU A 79 2.84 10.79 7.32
CA LEU A 79 4.07 11.52 7.61
C LEU A 79 4.77 10.83 8.79
N THR A 80 5.60 9.85 8.50
CA THR A 80 6.28 9.04 9.51
C THR A 80 7.42 8.22 8.91
N ASN A 81 8.43 7.88 9.72
CA ASN A 81 9.45 6.89 9.39
C ASN A 81 9.17 5.50 10.02
N GLU A 82 8.07 5.34 10.77
CA GLU A 82 7.80 4.11 11.50
C GLU A 82 7.15 3.04 10.62
N PHE A 83 6.53 3.45 9.52
CA PHE A 83 5.91 2.56 8.53
C PHE A 83 5.76 3.25 7.16
N GLY A 84 5.45 2.47 6.12
CA GLY A 84 5.26 2.99 4.76
C GLY A 84 6.51 2.94 3.89
N GLY A 85 7.61 2.44 4.41
CA GLY A 85 8.87 2.24 3.69
C GLY A 85 10.09 2.41 4.57
N THR A 86 11.25 2.17 3.98
CA THR A 86 12.58 2.29 4.60
C THR A 86 13.41 3.41 3.95
N LEU A 87 12.78 4.37 3.31
CA LEU A 87 13.46 5.50 2.63
C LEU A 87 14.49 6.18 3.56
N TYR A 88 14.18 6.27 4.85
CA TYR A 88 15.07 6.88 5.85
C TYR A 88 16.41 6.14 6.03
N GLU A 89 16.50 4.88 5.66
CA GLU A 89 17.77 4.11 5.71
C GLU A 89 18.76 4.59 4.66
N TYR A 90 18.27 5.14 3.55
CA TYR A 90 19.06 5.68 2.44
C TYR A 90 19.39 7.15 2.65
N ILE A 91 18.43 7.98 3.04
CA ILE A 91 18.57 9.44 3.04
C ILE A 91 18.56 10.08 4.44
N GLY A 92 18.42 9.27 5.50
CA GLY A 92 18.31 9.73 6.88
C GLY A 92 16.89 10.13 7.29
N LYS A 93 16.55 9.94 8.58
CA LYS A 93 15.21 10.15 9.13
C LYS A 93 14.71 11.59 8.97
N GLN A 94 15.57 12.57 9.23
CA GLN A 94 15.21 13.98 9.15
C GLN A 94 14.85 14.37 7.72
N LYS A 95 15.70 14.02 6.76
CA LYS A 95 15.49 14.33 5.34
C LYS A 95 14.23 13.68 4.79
N ALA A 96 13.99 12.41 5.14
CA ALA A 96 12.77 11.71 4.74
C ALA A 96 11.51 12.44 5.24
N MET A 97 11.49 12.88 6.52
CA MET A 97 10.37 13.64 7.10
C MET A 97 10.20 15.02 6.45
N GLU A 98 11.29 15.73 6.16
CA GLU A 98 11.24 17.03 5.46
C GLU A 98 10.60 16.88 4.06
N LEU A 99 10.99 15.85 3.32
CA LEU A 99 10.45 15.60 1.99
C LEU A 99 8.98 15.16 2.02
N MET A 100 8.58 14.34 3.00
CA MET A 100 7.16 13.98 3.16
C MET A 100 6.29 15.20 3.51
N ARG A 101 6.78 16.12 4.35
CA ARG A 101 6.08 17.40 4.65
C ARG A 101 5.98 18.27 3.40
N TYR A 102 7.07 18.39 2.63
CA TYR A 102 7.05 19.13 1.38
C TYR A 102 6.02 18.58 0.39
N VAL A 103 5.91 17.26 0.29
CA VAL A 103 4.85 16.60 -0.51
C VAL A 103 3.45 16.95 0.01
N ASP A 104 3.27 16.96 1.33
CA ASP A 104 2.00 17.33 1.96
C ASP A 104 1.62 18.79 1.66
N ASP A 105 2.59 19.71 1.73
CA ASP A 105 2.39 21.12 1.38
C ASP A 105 1.95 21.29 -0.08
N ILE A 106 2.52 20.52 -1.01
CA ILE A 106 2.10 20.51 -2.42
C ILE A 106 0.67 20.00 -2.55
N ASN A 107 0.31 18.91 -1.85
CA ASN A 107 -1.05 18.36 -1.89
C ASN A 107 -2.06 19.38 -1.35
N VAL A 108 -1.74 20.05 -0.25
CA VAL A 108 -2.57 21.13 0.32
C VAL A 108 -2.75 22.25 -0.70
N ALA A 109 -1.67 22.71 -1.34
CA ALA A 109 -1.70 23.77 -2.36
C ALA A 109 -2.43 23.36 -3.65
N CYS A 110 -2.53 22.03 -3.91
CA CYS A 110 -3.20 21.50 -5.09
C CYS A 110 -4.68 21.12 -4.86
N GLY A 111 -5.25 21.42 -3.70
CA GLY A 111 -6.67 21.19 -3.42
C GLY A 111 -6.97 20.49 -2.11
N GLY A 112 -5.94 20.07 -1.35
CA GLY A 112 -6.09 19.46 -0.04
C GLY A 112 -6.31 20.43 1.12
N ALA A 113 -6.46 21.73 0.83
CA ALA A 113 -6.68 22.73 1.86
C ALA A 113 -7.98 22.47 2.65
N GLY A 114 -7.91 22.65 3.98
CA GLY A 114 -9.04 22.39 4.88
C GLY A 114 -9.19 20.95 5.36
N THR A 115 -8.41 20.00 4.84
CA THR A 115 -8.39 18.62 5.34
C THR A 115 -7.64 18.52 6.67
N LYS A 116 -8.16 17.69 7.58
CA LYS A 116 -7.57 17.50 8.90
C LYS A 116 -6.27 16.70 8.80
N LEU A 117 -5.26 17.14 9.55
CA LEU A 117 -4.06 16.36 9.83
C LEU A 117 -4.22 15.73 11.22
N TYR A 118 -4.38 14.42 11.27
CA TYR A 118 -4.40 13.65 12.51
C TYR A 118 -2.97 13.41 12.99
N SER A 119 -2.75 13.38 14.31
CA SER A 119 -1.41 13.13 14.87
C SER A 119 -1.50 12.27 16.12
N THR A 120 -0.54 11.38 16.29
CA THR A 120 -0.37 10.58 17.50
C THR A 120 0.49 11.26 18.56
N ALA A 121 1.08 12.42 18.24
CA ALA A 121 2.12 13.07 19.08
C ALA A 121 1.63 13.37 20.52
N ASP A 122 0.40 13.87 20.65
CA ASP A 122 -0.17 14.27 21.95
C ASP A 122 -1.28 13.33 22.42
N SER A 123 -1.39 12.14 21.83
CA SER A 123 -2.44 11.18 22.15
C SER A 123 -2.24 10.52 23.51
N GLY A 124 -3.28 10.54 24.33
CA GLY A 124 -3.33 9.78 25.58
C GLY A 124 -3.22 8.26 25.38
N PHE A 125 -3.59 7.77 24.20
CA PHE A 125 -3.50 6.34 23.84
C PHE A 125 -2.07 5.82 23.79
N LYS A 126 -1.08 6.64 23.51
CA LYS A 126 0.33 6.24 23.56
C LYS A 126 0.72 5.69 24.92
N ARG A 127 0.31 6.40 25.99
CA ARG A 127 0.56 5.97 27.38
C ARG A 127 -0.22 4.70 27.70
N LEU A 128 -1.48 4.62 27.30
CA LEU A 128 -2.34 3.46 27.53
C LEU A 128 -1.77 2.20 26.83
N CYS A 129 -1.30 2.34 25.60
CA CYS A 129 -0.62 1.27 24.87
C CYS A 129 0.62 0.78 25.63
N LEU A 130 1.51 1.69 26.03
CA LEU A 130 2.74 1.33 26.77
C LEU A 130 2.46 0.59 28.08
N GLN A 131 1.41 0.98 28.81
CA GLN A 131 0.99 0.31 30.06
C GLN A 131 0.52 -1.13 29.82
N ASN A 132 0.15 -1.49 28.57
CA ASN A 132 -0.36 -2.81 28.19
C ASN A 132 0.58 -3.55 27.23
N ASN A 133 1.88 -3.22 27.23
CA ASN A 133 2.90 -3.82 26.34
C ASN A 133 2.57 -3.68 24.85
N LEU A 134 1.83 -2.64 24.49
CA LEU A 134 1.53 -2.25 23.13
C LEU A 134 2.34 -1.00 22.76
N HIS A 135 2.65 -0.85 21.48
CA HIS A 135 3.32 0.31 20.94
C HIS A 135 2.46 1.00 19.88
N LEU A 136 1.96 2.20 20.21
CA LEU A 136 1.37 3.08 19.19
C LEU A 136 2.53 3.74 18.42
N LEU A 137 2.57 3.51 17.10
CA LEU A 137 3.60 4.10 16.24
C LEU A 137 3.32 5.58 16.03
N ASP A 138 4.39 6.39 16.06
CA ASP A 138 4.28 7.83 15.84
C ASP A 138 4.04 8.14 14.36
N ALA A 139 2.95 8.84 14.08
CA ALA A 139 2.61 9.30 12.76
C ALA A 139 1.75 10.55 12.80
N SER A 140 1.86 11.37 11.74
CA SER A 140 0.80 12.29 11.34
C SER A 140 0.20 11.80 10.04
N VAL A 141 -1.11 11.86 9.91
CA VAL A 141 -1.84 11.33 8.75
C VAL A 141 -2.76 12.40 8.20
N ARG A 142 -2.54 12.78 6.94
CA ARG A 142 -3.53 13.56 6.20
C ARG A 142 -4.42 12.59 5.44
N HIS A 143 -5.70 12.64 5.76
CA HIS A 143 -6.73 11.91 5.04
C HIS A 143 -7.41 12.87 4.06
N LEU A 144 -7.20 12.65 2.78
CA LEU A 144 -7.81 13.46 1.73
C LEU A 144 -9.17 12.93 1.29
N GLY A 145 -9.41 11.63 1.50
CA GLY A 145 -10.49 10.93 0.86
C GLY A 145 -10.28 10.76 -0.64
N THR A 146 -11.13 9.96 -1.26
CA THR A 146 -11.02 9.69 -2.70
C THR A 146 -11.28 10.94 -3.53
N ASP A 147 -12.24 11.77 -3.13
CA ASP A 147 -12.71 12.95 -3.89
C ASP A 147 -11.64 14.04 -3.93
N ILE A 148 -11.13 14.43 -2.74
CA ILE A 148 -10.11 15.48 -2.64
C ILE A 148 -8.80 14.99 -3.23
N ASN A 149 -8.45 13.73 -3.01
CA ASN A 149 -7.26 13.12 -3.61
C ASN A 149 -7.33 13.16 -5.15
N TYR A 150 -8.48 12.86 -5.73
CA TYR A 150 -8.71 12.99 -7.17
C TYR A 150 -8.49 14.43 -7.64
N LYS A 151 -9.06 15.42 -6.91
CA LYS A 151 -8.89 16.84 -7.22
C LYS A 151 -7.45 17.32 -7.15
N VAL A 152 -6.70 16.86 -6.15
CA VAL A 152 -5.25 17.13 -6.03
C VAL A 152 -4.50 16.61 -7.25
N LEU A 153 -4.78 15.37 -7.66
CA LEU A 153 -4.15 14.76 -8.83
C LEU A 153 -4.54 15.48 -10.13
N GLU A 154 -5.79 15.89 -10.29
CA GLU A 154 -6.25 16.68 -11.44
C GLU A 154 -5.48 18.00 -11.55
N ASN A 155 -5.35 18.72 -10.44
CA ASN A 155 -4.61 19.99 -10.41
C ASN A 155 -3.10 19.81 -10.65
N LEU A 156 -2.50 18.74 -10.12
CA LEU A 156 -1.11 18.38 -10.42
C LEU A 156 -0.93 18.07 -11.91
N TYR A 157 -1.83 17.26 -12.48
CA TYR A 157 -1.78 16.94 -13.91
C TYR A 157 -1.92 18.18 -14.80
N ALA A 158 -2.83 19.08 -14.47
CA ALA A 158 -3.02 20.32 -15.22
C ALA A 158 -1.76 21.18 -15.26
N ARG A 159 -0.99 21.23 -14.17
CA ARG A 159 0.29 21.96 -14.10
C ARG A 159 1.41 21.25 -14.89
N LEU A 160 1.49 19.92 -14.74
CA LEU A 160 2.58 19.13 -15.32
C LEU A 160 2.51 19.01 -16.83
N ARG A 161 1.31 18.84 -17.41
CA ARG A 161 1.12 18.59 -18.85
C ARG A 161 1.59 19.71 -19.77
N GLU A 162 1.87 20.89 -19.25
CA GLU A 162 2.40 22.03 -19.99
C GLU A 162 3.93 21.97 -20.16
N HIS A 163 4.61 21.17 -19.32
CA HIS A 163 6.06 21.11 -19.24
C HIS A 163 6.63 19.69 -19.41
N VAL A 164 5.80 18.66 -19.28
CA VAL A 164 6.21 17.25 -19.26
C VAL A 164 5.41 16.49 -20.33
N ASP A 165 6.11 15.71 -21.14
CA ASP A 165 5.51 14.87 -22.18
C ASP A 165 4.94 13.57 -21.57
N PHE A 166 3.63 13.50 -21.38
CA PHE A 166 2.96 12.30 -20.89
C PHE A 166 2.58 11.36 -22.04
N HIS A 167 3.07 10.15 -21.99
CA HIS A 167 2.74 9.07 -22.93
C HIS A 167 1.92 7.99 -22.23
N PHE A 168 0.60 8.13 -22.25
CA PHE A 168 -0.34 7.15 -21.71
C PHE A 168 -0.54 5.96 -22.64
N LEU A 169 -1.03 4.85 -22.10
CA LEU A 169 -1.20 3.59 -22.83
C LEU A 169 0.10 3.18 -23.53
N THR A 170 1.22 3.37 -22.82
CA THR A 170 2.57 3.15 -23.32
C THR A 170 3.37 2.27 -22.35
N PRO A 171 2.98 1.00 -22.20
CA PRO A 171 3.71 0.07 -21.34
C PRO A 171 5.11 -0.14 -21.89
N VAL A 172 6.12 0.05 -21.05
CA VAL A 172 7.51 -0.26 -21.37
C VAL A 172 7.69 -1.77 -21.31
N LYS A 173 8.18 -2.37 -22.39
CA LYS A 173 8.41 -3.81 -22.51
C LYS A 173 9.80 -4.20 -22.02
N ALA A 174 10.79 -3.43 -22.42
CA ALA A 174 12.20 -3.63 -22.06
C ALA A 174 12.89 -2.30 -21.85
N LEU A 175 13.91 -2.31 -21.00
CA LEU A 175 14.81 -1.21 -20.77
C LEU A 175 16.23 -1.68 -21.05
N SER A 176 16.98 -0.93 -21.81
CA SER A 176 18.39 -1.19 -22.10
C SER A 176 19.25 0.04 -21.85
N ALA A 177 20.48 -0.19 -21.38
CA ALA A 177 21.49 0.86 -21.32
C ALA A 177 22.05 1.11 -22.73
N THR A 178 22.38 2.36 -23.04
CA THR A 178 23.03 2.80 -24.27
C THR A 178 24.31 3.59 -23.93
N GLU A 179 25.10 3.98 -24.93
CA GLU A 179 26.28 4.78 -24.66
C GLU A 179 25.97 6.13 -23.99
N ASP A 180 24.82 6.75 -24.33
CA ASP A 180 24.42 8.08 -23.89
C ASP A 180 23.25 8.05 -22.84
N GLY A 181 22.91 6.91 -22.27
CA GLY A 181 21.81 6.80 -21.30
C GLY A 181 20.98 5.51 -21.42
N TYR A 182 19.67 5.65 -21.55
CA TYR A 182 18.72 4.52 -21.52
C TYR A 182 17.73 4.58 -22.67
N GLU A 183 17.34 3.41 -23.15
CA GLU A 183 16.30 3.25 -24.15
C GLU A 183 15.17 2.36 -23.62
N ALA A 184 13.96 2.92 -23.53
CA ALA A 184 12.74 2.22 -23.19
C ALA A 184 11.98 1.79 -24.44
N GLN A 185 11.83 0.48 -24.64
CA GLN A 185 11.11 -0.12 -25.77
C GLN A 185 9.63 -0.24 -25.47
N THR A 186 8.78 0.23 -26.37
CA THR A 186 7.32 0.20 -26.26
C THR A 186 6.67 -0.19 -27.58
N ASP A 187 5.35 -0.44 -27.56
CA ASP A 187 4.57 -0.66 -28.80
C ASP A 187 4.48 0.62 -29.68
N LYS A 188 4.76 1.79 -29.10
CA LYS A 188 4.74 3.07 -29.81
C LYS A 188 6.14 3.52 -30.30
N GLY A 189 7.13 2.63 -30.23
CA GLY A 189 8.51 2.89 -30.57
C GLY A 189 9.41 3.02 -29.34
N ALA A 190 10.65 3.44 -29.55
CA ALA A 190 11.66 3.58 -28.52
C ALA A 190 11.74 5.03 -28.01
N PHE A 191 11.82 5.16 -26.68
CA PHE A 191 12.04 6.43 -25.97
C PHE A 191 13.44 6.41 -25.37
N ARG A 192 14.21 7.47 -25.62
CA ARG A 192 15.59 7.59 -25.13
C ARG A 192 15.70 8.72 -24.13
N GLY A 193 16.42 8.49 -23.04
CA GLY A 193 16.74 9.52 -22.06
C GLY A 193 18.15 9.39 -21.55
N ARG A 194 18.79 10.53 -21.27
CA ARG A 194 20.12 10.54 -20.63
C ARG A 194 20.08 9.90 -19.25
N LYS A 195 18.97 10.11 -18.54
CA LYS A 195 18.67 9.52 -17.22
C LYS A 195 17.33 8.81 -17.27
N CYS A 196 17.19 7.80 -16.41
CA CYS A 196 15.96 7.04 -16.30
C CYS A 196 15.55 6.91 -14.82
N ILE A 197 14.29 7.23 -14.52
CA ILE A 197 13.67 7.01 -13.20
C ILE A 197 12.59 5.96 -13.37
N ILE A 198 12.76 4.80 -12.74
CA ILE A 198 11.74 3.76 -12.68
C ILE A 198 10.89 4.00 -11.43
N SER A 199 9.60 4.26 -11.63
CA SER A 199 8.61 4.51 -10.58
C SER A 199 7.36 3.63 -10.78
N VAL A 200 7.58 2.34 -10.99
CA VAL A 200 6.48 1.39 -11.15
C VAL A 200 5.91 0.98 -9.79
N GLY A 201 4.61 0.67 -9.79
CA GLY A 201 3.92 0.11 -8.62
C GLY A 201 3.94 -1.42 -8.61
N ARG A 202 3.12 -2.01 -7.74
CA ARG A 202 2.98 -3.47 -7.60
C ARG A 202 2.59 -4.17 -8.90
N SER A 203 1.78 -3.56 -9.74
CA SER A 203 1.43 -4.10 -11.05
C SER A 203 2.62 -4.26 -12.00
N GLY A 204 3.69 -3.50 -11.79
CA GLY A 204 4.95 -3.56 -12.53
C GLY A 204 6.01 -4.48 -11.94
N SER A 205 5.71 -5.22 -10.85
CA SER A 205 6.68 -6.04 -10.10
C SER A 205 7.42 -7.04 -10.99
N LYS A 206 6.69 -7.83 -11.79
CA LYS A 206 7.28 -8.83 -12.68
C LYS A 206 8.12 -8.20 -13.79
N TRP A 207 7.70 -7.05 -14.29
CA TRP A 207 8.48 -6.29 -15.26
C TRP A 207 9.77 -5.76 -14.62
N MET A 208 9.69 -5.22 -13.41
CA MET A 208 10.88 -4.75 -12.67
C MET A 208 11.87 -5.88 -12.42
N GLU A 209 11.38 -7.07 -12.07
CA GLU A 209 12.21 -8.27 -11.93
C GLU A 209 12.96 -8.59 -13.23
N SER A 210 12.26 -8.55 -14.38
CA SER A 210 12.89 -8.77 -15.68
C SER A 210 13.93 -7.71 -16.04
N VAL A 211 13.70 -6.46 -15.65
CA VAL A 211 14.69 -5.36 -15.83
C VAL A 211 15.93 -5.62 -14.98
N CYS A 212 15.75 -5.98 -13.69
CA CYS A 212 16.87 -6.30 -12.81
C CYS A 212 17.68 -7.47 -13.35
N GLN A 213 17.03 -8.52 -13.86
CA GLN A 213 17.71 -9.67 -14.48
C GLN A 213 18.47 -9.29 -15.74
N SER A 214 17.86 -8.47 -16.63
CA SER A 214 18.47 -8.09 -17.91
C SER A 214 19.66 -7.13 -17.77
N LEU A 215 19.70 -6.37 -16.67
CA LEU A 215 20.77 -5.40 -16.36
C LEU A 215 21.70 -5.87 -15.25
N ASP A 216 21.60 -7.13 -14.79
CA ASP A 216 22.39 -7.69 -13.68
C ASP A 216 22.33 -6.82 -12.39
N ILE A 217 21.17 -6.22 -12.11
CA ILE A 217 20.95 -5.45 -10.91
C ILE A 217 20.62 -6.41 -9.77
N PRO A 218 21.41 -6.44 -8.68
CA PRO A 218 21.15 -7.31 -7.54
C PRO A 218 19.82 -6.96 -6.86
N THR A 219 19.11 -7.99 -6.40
CA THR A 219 17.86 -7.84 -5.64
C THR A 219 17.88 -8.70 -4.38
N LYS A 220 17.11 -8.30 -3.37
CA LYS A 220 16.89 -9.07 -2.14
C LYS A 220 15.42 -9.42 -1.99
N SER A 221 15.13 -10.59 -1.42
CA SER A 221 13.77 -10.93 -1.02
C SER A 221 13.29 -9.98 0.07
N ASN A 222 12.08 -9.46 -0.09
CA ASN A 222 11.44 -8.63 0.91
C ASN A 222 10.61 -9.50 1.88
N ARG A 223 10.05 -8.88 2.91
CA ARG A 223 9.10 -9.52 3.82
C ARG A 223 7.78 -9.82 3.14
N VAL A 224 6.99 -10.64 3.80
CA VAL A 224 5.55 -10.80 3.55
C VAL A 224 4.80 -10.61 4.86
N ASP A 225 3.69 -9.89 4.84
CA ASP A 225 2.83 -9.74 6.01
C ASP A 225 1.59 -10.60 5.81
N ILE A 226 1.30 -11.47 6.79
CA ILE A 226 0.22 -12.45 6.73
C ILE A 226 -0.62 -12.35 7.99
N GLY A 227 -1.93 -12.38 7.83
CA GLY A 227 -2.83 -12.33 8.96
C GLY A 227 -4.31 -12.40 8.59
N VAL A 228 -5.11 -11.69 9.36
CA VAL A 228 -6.57 -11.65 9.25
C VAL A 228 -7.08 -10.23 9.21
N ARG A 229 -8.27 -10.04 8.65
CA ARG A 229 -9.08 -8.85 8.84
C ARG A 229 -10.01 -9.09 10.02
N VAL A 230 -9.95 -8.21 11.00
CA VAL A 230 -10.86 -8.20 12.16
C VAL A 230 -12.03 -7.28 11.82
N GLU A 231 -13.23 -7.68 12.15
CA GLU A 231 -14.44 -6.86 12.10
C GLU A 231 -15.17 -6.96 13.45
N LEU A 232 -15.54 -5.81 14.00
CA LEU A 232 -16.18 -5.69 15.30
C LEU A 232 -17.07 -4.43 15.34
N PRO A 233 -17.98 -4.29 16.35
CA PRO A 233 -18.80 -3.09 16.46
C PRO A 233 -17.96 -1.82 16.54
N ALA A 234 -18.37 -0.77 15.81
CA ALA A 234 -17.62 0.49 15.74
C ALA A 234 -17.40 1.10 17.13
N GLU A 235 -18.34 0.96 18.04
CA GLU A 235 -18.28 1.46 19.42
C GLU A 235 -17.08 0.93 20.20
N VAL A 236 -16.61 -0.28 19.91
CA VAL A 236 -15.45 -0.89 20.58
C VAL A 236 -14.18 -0.09 20.31
N PHE A 237 -14.00 0.39 19.09
CA PHE A 237 -12.82 1.17 18.68
C PHE A 237 -13.06 2.66 18.58
N ALA A 238 -14.31 3.15 18.72
CA ALA A 238 -14.65 4.57 18.64
C ALA A 238 -13.73 5.47 19.48
N PRO A 239 -13.38 5.14 20.74
CA PRO A 239 -12.48 5.99 21.53
C PRO A 239 -11.12 6.22 20.88
N ILE A 240 -10.64 5.24 20.10
CA ILE A 240 -9.35 5.31 19.38
C ILE A 240 -9.53 5.97 18.02
N THR A 241 -10.55 5.57 17.27
CA THR A 241 -10.75 6.03 15.88
C THR A 241 -11.25 7.45 15.79
N ASP A 242 -12.00 7.95 16.75
CA ASP A 242 -12.46 9.34 16.81
C ASP A 242 -11.30 10.32 17.04
N GLU A 243 -10.28 9.89 17.80
CA GLU A 243 -9.09 10.71 18.06
C GLU A 243 -8.05 10.57 16.96
N LEU A 244 -7.70 9.32 16.56
CA LEU A 244 -6.56 9.04 15.71
C LEU A 244 -6.94 8.67 14.27
N TYR A 245 -8.22 8.43 13.98
CA TYR A 245 -8.75 7.89 12.73
C TYR A 245 -8.16 6.51 12.37
N GLU A 246 -6.86 6.42 12.14
CA GLU A 246 -6.12 5.19 11.89
C GLU A 246 -4.94 5.05 12.85
N SER A 247 -4.96 4.04 13.70
CA SER A 247 -3.88 3.75 14.63
C SER A 247 -3.04 2.56 14.18
N LYS A 248 -1.72 2.71 14.17
CA LYS A 248 -0.78 1.61 13.95
C LYS A 248 -0.24 1.17 15.30
N ILE A 249 -0.78 0.08 15.82
CA ILE A 249 -0.41 -0.49 17.12
C ILE A 249 0.39 -1.76 16.88
N VAL A 250 1.55 -1.86 17.51
CA VAL A 250 2.44 -3.02 17.44
C VAL A 250 2.46 -3.74 18.79
N TYR A 251 2.35 -5.05 18.74
CA TYR A 251 2.53 -5.96 19.87
C TYR A 251 3.67 -6.93 19.56
N LYS A 252 4.54 -7.16 20.53
CA LYS A 252 5.55 -8.19 20.46
C LYS A 252 5.08 -9.41 21.24
N THR A 253 4.80 -10.50 20.52
CA THR A 253 4.24 -11.73 21.13
C THR A 253 5.14 -12.30 22.22
N GLU A 254 4.55 -12.78 23.31
CA GLU A 254 5.32 -13.37 24.40
C GLU A 254 5.98 -14.68 24.00
N LYS A 255 5.24 -15.52 23.28
CA LYS A 255 5.68 -16.86 22.91
C LYS A 255 6.79 -16.88 21.86
N TYR A 256 6.59 -16.12 20.77
CA TYR A 256 7.47 -16.20 19.60
C TYR A 256 8.35 -14.98 19.38
N GLN A 257 8.13 -13.91 20.15
CA GLN A 257 8.79 -12.61 20.00
C GLN A 257 8.58 -12.00 18.62
N ASP A 258 7.54 -12.43 17.89
CA ASP A 258 7.14 -11.86 16.61
C ASP A 258 6.39 -10.55 16.82
N LYS A 259 6.56 -9.61 15.89
CA LYS A 259 5.77 -8.38 15.86
C LYS A 259 4.45 -8.64 15.13
N VAL A 260 3.34 -8.38 15.80
CA VAL A 260 2.00 -8.30 15.21
C VAL A 260 1.58 -6.84 15.22
N ARG A 261 0.95 -6.38 14.15
CA ARG A 261 0.53 -4.98 14.06
C ARG A 261 -0.87 -4.83 13.49
N THR A 262 -1.57 -3.78 13.93
CA THR A 262 -2.76 -3.31 13.24
C THR A 262 -2.38 -2.68 11.91
N PHE A 263 -3.23 -2.82 10.90
CA PHE A 263 -3.00 -2.26 9.58
C PHE A 263 -4.34 -1.88 8.93
N CYS A 264 -4.35 -0.80 8.15
CA CYS A 264 -5.51 -0.34 7.36
C CYS A 264 -6.82 -0.40 8.15
N MET A 265 -6.96 0.48 9.15
CA MET A 265 -8.16 0.60 9.97
C MET A 265 -9.20 1.44 9.25
N ASN A 266 -10.45 0.97 9.27
CA ASN A 266 -11.58 1.56 8.57
C ASN A 266 -12.77 1.69 9.52
N PRO A 267 -12.89 2.83 10.22
CA PRO A 267 -14.07 3.13 11.03
C PRO A 267 -15.30 3.25 10.13
N GLY A 268 -16.41 2.65 10.53
CA GLY A 268 -17.65 2.64 9.72
C GLY A 268 -17.48 1.96 8.34
N GLY A 269 -16.42 1.19 8.17
CA GLY A 269 -16.06 0.60 6.87
C GLY A 269 -16.58 -0.82 6.68
N ALA A 270 -16.42 -1.32 5.46
CA ALA A 270 -16.77 -2.68 5.07
C ALA A 270 -15.55 -3.55 4.80
N VAL A 271 -15.66 -4.84 5.09
CA VAL A 271 -14.69 -5.85 4.66
C VAL A 271 -14.95 -6.19 3.20
N VAL A 272 -13.91 -6.32 2.41
CA VAL A 272 -14.00 -6.56 0.95
C VAL A 272 -13.03 -7.64 0.49
N ASN A 273 -13.36 -8.29 -0.62
CA ASN A 273 -12.44 -9.19 -1.32
C ASN A 273 -11.47 -8.40 -2.19
N GLU A 274 -10.21 -8.82 -2.20
CA GLU A 274 -9.18 -8.36 -3.13
C GLU A 274 -8.75 -9.55 -3.98
N ASN A 275 -8.86 -9.45 -5.30
CA ASN A 275 -8.44 -10.51 -6.23
C ASN A 275 -7.18 -10.08 -6.97
N THR A 276 -6.08 -10.79 -6.74
CA THR A 276 -4.81 -10.57 -7.42
C THR A 276 -4.42 -11.84 -8.17
N ASN A 277 -4.47 -11.81 -9.50
CA ASN A 277 -4.12 -12.93 -10.37
C ASN A 277 -4.86 -14.25 -10.04
N GLY A 278 -6.13 -14.16 -9.68
CA GLY A 278 -6.96 -15.32 -9.34
C GLY A 278 -6.82 -15.82 -7.90
N ILE A 279 -6.03 -15.12 -7.08
CA ILE A 279 -5.92 -15.37 -5.64
C ILE A 279 -6.78 -14.35 -4.91
N VAL A 280 -7.76 -14.82 -4.16
CA VAL A 280 -8.66 -13.98 -3.37
C VAL A 280 -8.10 -13.84 -1.96
N THR A 281 -7.86 -12.61 -1.54
CA THR A 281 -7.51 -12.23 -0.18
C THR A 281 -8.54 -11.24 0.37
N VAL A 282 -8.50 -10.96 1.65
CA VAL A 282 -9.38 -9.97 2.27
C VAL A 282 -8.69 -8.62 2.38
N ASN A 283 -9.48 -7.55 2.32
CA ASN A 283 -9.07 -6.18 2.60
C ASN A 283 -10.24 -5.43 3.27
N GLY A 284 -10.06 -4.15 3.60
CA GLY A 284 -11.10 -3.28 4.11
C GLY A 284 -11.22 -2.01 3.27
N HIS A 285 -12.40 -1.41 3.31
CA HIS A 285 -12.68 -0.15 2.65
C HIS A 285 -13.58 0.71 3.54
N SER A 286 -13.38 2.02 3.54
CA SER A 286 -14.26 3.00 4.16
C SER A 286 -14.73 4.02 3.14
N TYR A 287 -15.96 4.49 3.29
CA TYR A 287 -16.53 5.56 2.49
C TYR A 287 -16.42 6.88 3.26
N GLU A 288 -16.30 8.00 2.56
CA GLU A 288 -16.37 9.32 3.18
C GLU A 288 -17.79 9.73 3.49
N ASP A 289 -18.75 9.37 2.62
CA ASP A 289 -20.17 9.64 2.82
C ASP A 289 -20.67 8.91 4.08
N PRO A 290 -21.06 9.61 5.15
CA PRO A 290 -21.60 9.00 6.36
C PRO A 290 -22.83 8.12 6.11
N ALA A 291 -23.60 8.37 5.03
CA ALA A 291 -24.74 7.56 4.65
C ALA A 291 -24.34 6.14 4.20
N MET A 292 -23.08 5.93 3.86
CA MET A 292 -22.52 4.65 3.44
C MET A 292 -21.76 3.95 4.57
N HIS A 293 -21.68 4.56 5.75
CA HIS A 293 -21.01 3.95 6.89
C HIS A 293 -21.80 2.73 7.40
N THR A 294 -21.05 1.71 7.79
CA THR A 294 -21.58 0.54 8.50
C THR A 294 -21.52 0.76 10.00
N GLU A 295 -22.18 -0.10 10.77
CA GLU A 295 -22.09 -0.10 12.24
C GLU A 295 -20.79 -0.76 12.75
N ASN A 296 -19.88 -1.14 11.85
CA ASN A 296 -18.67 -1.88 12.18
C ASN A 296 -17.41 -1.06 11.92
N THR A 297 -16.37 -1.36 12.68
CA THR A 297 -14.98 -1.01 12.36
C THR A 297 -14.26 -2.28 11.94
N ASN A 298 -13.42 -2.18 10.92
CA ASN A 298 -12.55 -3.29 10.55
C ASN A 298 -11.09 -2.84 10.42
N PHE A 299 -10.17 -3.75 10.72
CA PHE A 299 -8.73 -3.56 10.59
C PHE A 299 -8.01 -4.89 10.39
N ALA A 300 -6.85 -4.86 9.75
CA ALA A 300 -6.01 -6.04 9.65
C ALA A 300 -5.15 -6.24 10.89
N LEU A 301 -4.91 -7.49 11.26
CA LEU A 301 -3.83 -7.91 12.15
C LEU A 301 -2.83 -8.73 11.34
N LEU A 302 -1.62 -8.21 11.20
CA LEU A 302 -0.60 -8.76 10.33
C LEU A 302 0.67 -9.11 11.10
N VAL A 303 1.21 -10.29 10.78
CA VAL A 303 2.53 -10.77 11.26
C VAL A 303 3.51 -10.68 10.11
N SER A 304 4.56 -9.90 10.29
CA SER A 304 5.63 -9.76 9.29
C SER A 304 6.58 -10.96 9.36
N LYS A 305 6.85 -11.58 8.21
CA LYS A 305 7.82 -12.66 8.08
C LYS A 305 8.91 -12.29 7.09
N HIS A 306 10.13 -12.43 7.53
CA HIS A 306 11.33 -12.42 6.71
C HIS A 306 11.86 -13.83 6.61
N PHE A 307 12.25 -14.21 5.41
CA PHE A 307 12.92 -15.48 5.19
C PHE A 307 14.39 -15.24 4.83
N THR A 308 15.25 -16.12 5.29
CA THR A 308 16.68 -16.13 4.97
C THR A 308 17.00 -17.25 4.01
N GLU A 309 18.17 -17.16 3.37
CA GLU A 309 18.68 -18.23 2.52
C GLU A 309 18.51 -19.63 3.18
N PRO A 310 18.14 -20.67 2.42
CA PRO A 310 18.00 -20.69 0.95
C PRO A 310 16.64 -20.25 0.43
N PHE A 311 15.69 -19.89 1.29
CA PHE A 311 14.33 -19.53 0.90
C PHE A 311 14.23 -18.06 0.53
N ARG A 312 13.89 -17.78 -0.74
CA ARG A 312 13.89 -16.41 -1.30
C ARG A 312 12.51 -15.90 -1.71
N ASP A 313 11.49 -16.77 -1.73
CA ASP A 313 10.18 -16.43 -2.26
C ASP A 313 9.14 -16.18 -1.16
N SER A 314 9.29 -15.04 -0.45
CA SER A 314 8.35 -14.64 0.60
C SER A 314 6.92 -14.46 0.05
N ASN A 315 6.79 -13.93 -1.17
CA ASN A 315 5.48 -13.73 -1.79
C ASN A 315 4.81 -15.07 -2.13
N GLY A 316 5.56 -16.03 -2.69
CA GLY A 316 5.05 -17.39 -2.94
C GLY A 316 4.59 -18.10 -1.67
N TYR A 317 5.27 -17.87 -0.53
CA TYR A 317 4.80 -18.36 0.76
C TYR A 317 3.43 -17.77 1.14
N GLY A 318 3.27 -16.45 1.04
CA GLY A 318 1.99 -15.77 1.28
C GLY A 318 0.89 -16.24 0.31
N GLU A 319 1.22 -16.38 -0.98
CA GLU A 319 0.30 -16.90 -1.99
C GLU A 319 -0.15 -18.33 -1.69
N SER A 320 0.74 -19.20 -1.20
CA SER A 320 0.40 -20.59 -0.89
C SER A 320 -0.64 -20.67 0.23
N ILE A 321 -0.53 -19.82 1.24
CA ILE A 321 -1.51 -19.73 2.34
C ILE A 321 -2.85 -19.18 1.83
N ALA A 322 -2.83 -18.15 0.98
CA ALA A 322 -4.04 -17.60 0.39
C ALA A 322 -4.75 -18.61 -0.54
N ARG A 323 -3.98 -19.38 -1.32
CA ARG A 323 -4.52 -20.47 -2.15
C ARG A 323 -5.17 -21.57 -1.31
N LEU A 324 -4.57 -21.92 -0.16
CA LEU A 324 -5.15 -22.87 0.77
C LEU A 324 -6.49 -22.38 1.32
N SER A 325 -6.60 -21.08 1.69
CA SER A 325 -7.88 -20.49 2.08
C SER A 325 -8.92 -20.56 0.96
N ASN A 326 -8.52 -20.21 -0.27
CA ASN A 326 -9.43 -20.26 -1.42
C ASN A 326 -9.89 -21.70 -1.74
N MET A 327 -9.01 -22.68 -1.58
CA MET A 327 -9.36 -24.09 -1.77
C MET A 327 -10.40 -24.57 -0.76
N LEU A 328 -10.30 -24.16 0.50
CA LEU A 328 -11.21 -24.59 1.57
C LEU A 328 -12.50 -23.78 1.62
N GLY A 329 -12.44 -22.49 1.31
CA GLY A 329 -13.56 -21.56 1.43
C GLY A 329 -14.19 -21.10 0.11
N GLY A 330 -13.61 -21.48 -1.03
CA GLY A 330 -14.01 -20.88 -2.32
C GLY A 330 -13.59 -19.42 -2.46
N GLY A 331 -12.85 -18.89 -1.50
CA GLY A 331 -12.43 -17.49 -1.35
C GLY A 331 -11.97 -17.22 0.07
N VAL A 332 -12.52 -16.18 0.67
CA VAL A 332 -12.25 -15.81 2.07
C VAL A 332 -13.06 -16.67 3.04
N ILE A 333 -12.41 -17.09 4.12
CA ILE A 333 -13.04 -17.78 5.25
C ILE A 333 -13.33 -16.77 6.35
N VAL A 334 -14.50 -16.88 7.01
CA VAL A 334 -14.85 -16.13 8.20
C VAL A 334 -15.02 -17.03 9.39
N GLN A 335 -14.48 -16.62 10.55
CA GLN A 335 -14.62 -17.33 11.82
C GLN A 335 -14.86 -16.34 12.95
N ARG A 336 -15.80 -16.67 13.87
CA ARG A 336 -15.99 -15.94 15.11
C ARG A 336 -14.80 -16.20 16.04
N PHE A 337 -14.33 -15.18 16.72
CA PHE A 337 -13.18 -15.30 17.64
C PHE A 337 -13.46 -16.33 18.75
N GLY A 338 -14.66 -16.31 19.34
CA GLY A 338 -15.03 -17.29 20.35
C GLY A 338 -15.04 -18.73 19.84
N ASP A 339 -15.40 -18.98 18.58
CA ASP A 339 -15.32 -20.33 17.99
C ASP A 339 -13.85 -20.75 17.79
N LEU A 340 -13.00 -19.83 17.32
CA LEU A 340 -11.56 -20.08 17.16
C LEU A 340 -10.90 -20.50 18.48
N ILE A 341 -11.18 -19.75 19.57
CA ILE A 341 -10.59 -20.04 20.89
C ILE A 341 -11.05 -21.38 21.43
N ARG A 342 -12.28 -21.80 21.12
CA ARG A 342 -12.80 -23.11 21.49
C ARG A 342 -12.37 -24.26 20.57
N GLY A 343 -11.55 -23.97 19.55
CA GLY A 343 -11.12 -24.95 18.55
C GLY A 343 -12.27 -25.47 17.68
N GLN A 344 -13.23 -24.61 17.38
CA GLN A 344 -14.44 -24.96 16.63
C GLN A 344 -14.55 -24.11 15.37
N ARG A 345 -14.93 -24.73 14.26
CA ARG A 345 -15.29 -23.97 13.07
C ARG A 345 -16.54 -23.13 13.29
N SER A 346 -16.60 -21.97 12.68
CA SER A 346 -17.87 -21.24 12.59
C SER A 346 -18.80 -21.90 11.56
N THR A 347 -20.09 -21.73 11.77
CA THR A 347 -21.14 -22.18 10.86
C THR A 347 -22.08 -21.01 10.56
N PRO A 348 -22.85 -21.03 9.44
CA PRO A 348 -23.83 -19.98 9.16
C PRO A 348 -24.74 -19.68 10.35
N LYS A 349 -25.28 -20.73 10.99
CA LYS A 349 -26.15 -20.60 12.18
C LYS A 349 -25.47 -19.89 13.36
N ARG A 350 -24.15 -20.07 13.56
CA ARG A 350 -23.42 -19.43 14.67
C ARG A 350 -23.18 -17.95 14.38
N ILE A 351 -22.90 -17.61 13.13
CA ILE A 351 -22.73 -16.21 12.71
C ILE A 351 -24.08 -15.47 12.80
N GLU A 352 -25.17 -16.05 12.27
CA GLU A 352 -26.51 -15.47 12.31
C GLU A 352 -27.05 -15.23 13.73
N LYS A 353 -26.61 -16.04 14.70
CA LYS A 353 -27.01 -15.90 16.11
C LYS A 353 -26.16 -14.89 16.88
N GLY A 354 -25.05 -14.42 16.29
CA GLY A 354 -24.18 -13.42 16.90
C GLY A 354 -24.80 -12.03 16.83
N PHE A 355 -24.24 -11.11 17.60
CA PHE A 355 -24.64 -9.70 17.61
C PHE A 355 -24.05 -8.91 16.44
N MET A 356 -23.08 -9.50 15.72
CA MET A 356 -22.41 -8.88 14.59
C MET A 356 -23.10 -9.21 13.27
N THR A 357 -23.37 -8.20 12.46
CA THR A 357 -23.76 -8.37 11.06
C THR A 357 -22.51 -8.27 10.19
N PRO A 358 -22.05 -9.36 9.54
CA PRO A 358 -20.91 -9.34 8.64
C PRO A 358 -21.14 -8.39 7.47
N THR A 359 -20.16 -7.56 7.15
CA THR A 359 -20.22 -6.69 5.97
C THR A 359 -19.77 -7.40 4.68
N LEU A 360 -18.99 -8.49 4.81
CA LEU A 360 -18.63 -9.37 3.70
C LEU A 360 -19.31 -10.73 3.83
N SER A 361 -19.97 -11.16 2.77
CA SER A 361 -20.44 -12.54 2.64
C SER A 361 -19.23 -13.44 2.34
N ALA A 362 -18.73 -14.14 3.37
CA ALA A 362 -17.61 -15.07 3.30
C ALA A 362 -18.03 -16.46 3.79
N THR A 363 -17.24 -17.48 3.48
CA THR A 363 -17.54 -18.87 3.89
C THR A 363 -17.21 -19.07 5.38
N PRO A 364 -18.19 -19.41 6.24
CA PRO A 364 -17.91 -19.76 7.62
C PRO A 364 -17.04 -21.01 7.72
N GLY A 365 -15.92 -20.93 8.44
CA GLY A 365 -14.94 -22.01 8.47
C GLY A 365 -14.06 -22.02 9.72
N ASP A 366 -12.88 -22.59 9.54
CA ASP A 366 -11.85 -22.73 10.58
C ASP A 366 -10.51 -22.23 10.05
N LEU A 367 -10.05 -21.10 10.56
CA LEU A 367 -8.79 -20.47 10.19
C LEU A 367 -7.56 -21.27 10.63
N SER A 368 -7.71 -22.16 11.63
CA SER A 368 -6.63 -23.03 12.08
C SER A 368 -6.19 -24.05 11.04
N LEU A 369 -7.04 -24.35 10.06
CA LEU A 369 -6.72 -25.22 8.92
C LEU A 369 -5.92 -24.52 7.83
N VAL A 370 -5.84 -23.21 7.86
CA VAL A 370 -5.20 -22.38 6.83
C VAL A 370 -3.97 -21.67 7.35
N MET A 371 -4.10 -21.06 8.53
CA MET A 371 -3.05 -20.21 9.09
C MET A 371 -1.97 -21.05 9.76
N PRO A 372 -0.68 -20.81 9.46
CA PRO A 372 0.40 -21.39 10.24
C PRO A 372 0.23 -21.07 11.73
N LYS A 373 0.38 -22.10 12.58
CA LYS A 373 0.16 -21.97 14.03
C LYS A 373 0.84 -20.76 14.66
N ARG A 374 2.08 -20.49 14.28
CA ARG A 374 2.86 -19.37 14.82
C ARG A 374 2.22 -18.01 14.50
N ILE A 375 1.64 -17.87 13.33
CA ILE A 375 0.94 -16.64 12.90
C ILE A 375 -0.38 -16.52 13.64
N LEU A 376 -1.14 -17.61 13.71
CA LEU A 376 -2.46 -17.62 14.37
C LEU A 376 -2.34 -17.35 15.88
N ASP A 377 -1.40 -18.02 16.57
CA ASP A 377 -1.11 -17.78 17.99
C ASP A 377 -0.78 -16.29 18.23
N GLY A 378 0.07 -15.69 17.38
CA GLY A 378 0.43 -14.29 17.50
C GLY A 378 -0.76 -13.33 17.31
N ILE A 379 -1.67 -13.64 16.40
CA ILE A 379 -2.91 -12.87 16.19
C ILE A 379 -3.80 -12.97 17.43
N ILE A 380 -3.95 -14.15 17.99
CA ILE A 380 -4.76 -14.37 19.22
C ILE A 380 -4.16 -13.56 20.38
N GLU A 381 -2.84 -13.62 20.60
CA GLU A 381 -2.17 -12.81 21.65
C GLU A 381 -2.43 -11.30 21.42
N MET A 382 -2.35 -10.82 20.19
CA MET A 382 -2.61 -9.41 19.85
C MET A 382 -4.07 -9.01 20.13
N ILE A 383 -5.04 -9.86 19.82
CA ILE A 383 -6.47 -9.58 20.09
C ILE A 383 -6.69 -9.40 21.60
N TYR A 384 -6.14 -10.27 22.43
CA TYR A 384 -6.22 -10.11 23.89
C TYR A 384 -5.45 -8.88 24.41
N ALA A 385 -4.34 -8.51 23.76
CA ALA A 385 -3.63 -7.31 24.13
C ALA A 385 -4.43 -6.04 23.77
N LEU A 386 -5.08 -6.02 22.61
CA LEU A 386 -5.96 -4.93 22.19
C LEU A 386 -7.20 -4.80 23.07
N ASP A 387 -7.74 -5.91 23.55
CA ASP A 387 -8.90 -5.92 24.44
C ASP A 387 -8.66 -5.14 25.74
N LYS A 388 -7.41 -5.02 26.19
CA LYS A 388 -7.03 -4.21 27.35
C LYS A 388 -7.16 -2.70 27.13
N ILE A 389 -7.07 -2.23 25.89
CA ILE A 389 -7.17 -0.81 25.52
C ILE A 389 -8.49 -0.47 24.80
N ALA A 390 -9.13 -1.46 24.23
CA ALA A 390 -10.42 -1.40 23.56
C ALA A 390 -11.27 -2.62 23.98
N PRO A 391 -11.88 -2.59 25.19
CA PRO A 391 -12.65 -3.71 25.73
C PRO A 391 -13.79 -4.10 24.79
N GLY A 392 -13.90 -5.40 24.50
CA GLY A 392 -14.82 -5.97 23.52
C GLY A 392 -14.11 -6.46 22.25
N THR A 393 -12.82 -6.15 22.07
CA THR A 393 -12.03 -6.66 20.92
C THR A 393 -11.95 -8.19 20.93
N ALA A 394 -11.77 -8.81 22.11
CA ALA A 394 -11.76 -10.27 22.28
C ALA A 394 -13.16 -10.86 22.49
N GLY A 395 -14.20 -10.18 22.05
CA GLY A 395 -15.58 -10.66 22.13
C GLY A 395 -15.81 -11.93 21.32
N ASP A 396 -16.69 -12.79 21.78
CA ASP A 396 -17.05 -14.06 21.11
C ASP A 396 -17.50 -13.85 19.66
N ASP A 397 -18.19 -12.74 19.39
CA ASP A 397 -18.77 -12.39 18.09
C ASP A 397 -17.85 -11.54 17.19
N THR A 398 -16.67 -11.15 17.66
CA THR A 398 -15.65 -10.54 16.82
C THR A 398 -15.36 -11.47 15.65
N LEU A 399 -15.45 -10.94 14.41
CA LEU A 399 -15.26 -11.71 13.19
C LEU A 399 -13.82 -11.59 12.70
N LEU A 400 -13.26 -12.74 12.32
CA LEU A 400 -11.93 -12.85 11.72
C LEU A 400 -12.08 -13.38 10.30
N TYR A 401 -11.62 -12.61 9.31
CA TYR A 401 -11.63 -13.03 7.92
C TYR A 401 -10.20 -13.37 7.49
N GLY A 402 -10.02 -14.51 6.88
CA GLY A 402 -8.70 -14.97 6.43
C GLY A 402 -8.69 -15.47 4.99
N VAL A 403 -7.58 -15.23 4.31
CA VAL A 403 -6.37 -14.57 4.84
C VAL A 403 -6.23 -13.16 4.28
N GLU A 404 -5.65 -12.29 5.05
CA GLU A 404 -5.11 -11.03 4.52
C GLU A 404 -3.61 -11.21 4.31
N VAL A 405 -3.13 -10.85 3.12
CA VAL A 405 -1.72 -10.90 2.77
C VAL A 405 -1.30 -9.56 2.16
N LYS A 406 -0.20 -9.02 2.63
CA LYS A 406 0.46 -7.87 1.98
C LYS A 406 1.76 -8.35 1.36
N PHE A 407 1.78 -8.29 0.03
CA PHE A 407 2.94 -8.60 -0.78
C PHE A 407 3.81 -7.37 -0.95
N TYR A 408 5.11 -7.56 -0.91
CA TYR A 408 6.09 -6.51 -1.16
C TYR A 408 6.96 -6.89 -2.35
N ASN A 409 7.33 -5.89 -3.15
CA ASN A 409 8.28 -6.10 -4.23
C ASN A 409 9.66 -6.43 -3.67
N MET A 410 10.49 -7.11 -4.45
CA MET A 410 11.90 -7.31 -4.11
C MET A 410 12.57 -5.95 -3.86
N GLU A 411 13.49 -5.92 -2.93
CA GLU A 411 14.35 -4.76 -2.72
C GLU A 411 15.43 -4.74 -3.80
N VAL A 412 15.45 -3.68 -4.58
CA VAL A 412 16.48 -3.42 -5.59
C VAL A 412 17.73 -2.89 -4.89
N ALA A 413 18.92 -3.33 -5.31
CA ALA A 413 20.17 -2.77 -4.78
C ALA A 413 20.33 -1.32 -5.25
N LEU A 414 20.34 -0.40 -4.28
CA LEU A 414 20.42 1.04 -4.48
C LEU A 414 21.50 1.63 -3.56
N ASP A 415 22.08 2.74 -3.98
CA ASP A 415 22.95 3.57 -3.16
C ASP A 415 22.15 4.62 -2.35
N GLU A 416 22.84 5.51 -1.66
CA GLU A 416 22.24 6.60 -0.87
C GLU A 416 21.49 7.66 -1.71
N HIS A 417 21.59 7.61 -3.03
CA HIS A 417 20.89 8.48 -3.98
C HIS A 417 19.70 7.78 -4.64
N LEU A 418 19.40 6.54 -4.26
CA LEU A 418 18.43 5.65 -4.90
C LEU A 418 18.82 5.31 -6.34
N GLU A 419 20.13 5.40 -6.66
CA GLU A 419 20.72 5.02 -7.94
C GLU A 419 21.09 3.52 -7.89
N THR A 420 20.84 2.82 -8.99
CA THR A 420 21.29 1.43 -9.16
C THR A 420 22.81 1.39 -9.44
N PRO A 421 23.45 0.21 -9.49
CA PRO A 421 24.83 0.09 -9.97
C PRO A 421 25.04 0.65 -11.39
N HIS A 422 23.98 0.86 -12.15
CA HIS A 422 24.02 1.52 -13.46
C HIS A 422 23.80 3.01 -13.31
N LYS A 423 24.83 3.80 -13.61
CA LYS A 423 24.83 5.25 -13.47
C LYS A 423 23.73 5.92 -14.30
N GLY A 424 22.93 6.78 -13.66
CA GLY A 424 21.81 7.47 -14.28
C GLY A 424 20.50 6.66 -14.30
N LEU A 425 20.49 5.48 -13.68
CA LEU A 425 19.29 4.66 -13.50
C LEU A 425 18.86 4.64 -12.03
N PHE A 426 17.72 5.24 -11.76
CA PHE A 426 17.14 5.36 -10.42
C PHE A 426 15.88 4.51 -10.30
N VAL A 427 15.65 3.90 -9.14
CA VAL A 427 14.44 3.11 -8.88
C VAL A 427 13.77 3.60 -7.61
N ILE A 428 12.53 4.03 -7.73
CA ILE A 428 11.73 4.63 -6.66
C ILE A 428 10.32 4.03 -6.61
N GLY A 429 9.54 4.44 -5.63
CA GLY A 429 8.18 3.93 -5.46
C GLY A 429 8.16 2.46 -5.03
N ASP A 430 6.99 1.83 -5.10
CA ASP A 430 6.79 0.43 -4.68
C ASP A 430 7.68 -0.55 -5.45
N GLY A 431 8.01 -0.23 -6.70
CA GLY A 431 8.87 -1.06 -7.55
C GLY A 431 10.30 -1.22 -7.05
N SER A 432 10.78 -0.29 -6.21
CA SER A 432 12.09 -0.37 -5.57
C SER A 432 12.14 -1.39 -4.43
N GLY A 433 10.98 -1.77 -3.87
CA GLY A 433 10.88 -2.52 -2.62
C GLY A 433 11.21 -1.70 -1.36
N VAL A 434 11.56 -0.41 -1.53
CA VAL A 434 11.96 0.51 -0.45
C VAL A 434 10.78 1.31 0.10
N THR A 435 9.81 1.68 -0.76
CA THR A 435 8.67 2.51 -0.38
C THR A 435 7.35 1.78 -0.63
N HIS A 436 6.37 1.97 0.28
CA HIS A 436 5.09 1.25 0.27
C HIS A 436 3.90 2.15 0.63
N SER A 437 4.07 3.47 0.62
CA SER A 437 3.01 4.45 0.90
C SER A 437 3.09 5.61 -0.08
N LEU A 438 1.99 6.36 -0.21
CA LEU A 438 1.92 7.54 -1.07
C LEU A 438 3.01 8.55 -0.71
N SER A 439 3.17 8.86 0.59
CA SER A 439 4.15 9.85 1.07
C SER A 439 5.59 9.46 0.77
N HIS A 440 5.97 8.20 1.09
CA HIS A 440 7.33 7.72 0.85
C HIS A 440 7.66 7.63 -0.64
N ALA A 441 6.72 7.14 -1.45
CA ALA A 441 6.89 7.08 -2.90
C ALA A 441 7.07 8.49 -3.49
N SER A 442 6.21 9.44 -3.10
CA SER A 442 6.33 10.84 -3.52
C SER A 442 7.64 11.48 -3.07
N ALA A 443 8.01 11.27 -1.79
CA ALA A 443 9.26 11.81 -1.23
C ALA A 443 10.51 11.25 -1.93
N SER A 444 10.51 9.96 -2.29
CA SER A 444 11.61 9.37 -3.08
C SER A 444 11.72 10.01 -4.47
N GLY A 445 10.59 10.35 -5.08
CA GLY A 445 10.54 11.07 -6.36
C GLY A 445 11.15 12.47 -6.27
N VAL A 446 10.74 13.25 -5.26
CA VAL A 446 11.32 14.58 -4.98
C VAL A 446 12.82 14.48 -4.73
N PHE A 447 13.25 13.47 -3.94
CA PHE A 447 14.66 13.30 -3.60
C PHE A 447 15.53 13.07 -4.84
N VAL A 448 15.16 12.11 -5.70
CA VAL A 448 15.91 11.81 -6.91
C VAL A 448 15.91 13.00 -7.89
N ALA A 449 14.78 13.68 -8.05
CA ALA A 449 14.68 14.84 -8.91
C ALA A 449 15.60 15.99 -8.44
N ARG A 450 15.69 16.23 -7.13
CA ARG A 450 16.63 17.21 -6.55
C ARG A 450 18.07 16.82 -6.79
N TYR A 451 18.41 15.57 -6.53
CA TYR A 451 19.76 15.06 -6.77
C TYR A 451 20.19 15.25 -8.22
N LEU A 452 19.32 14.90 -9.18
CA LEU A 452 19.60 15.11 -10.60
C LEU A 452 19.77 16.60 -10.94
N ALA A 453 18.91 17.46 -10.40
CA ALA A 453 18.95 18.89 -10.69
C ALA A 453 20.19 19.59 -10.11
N GLU A 454 20.78 19.07 -9.04
CA GLU A 454 21.94 19.65 -8.36
C GLU A 454 23.28 19.15 -8.92
N ASN A 455 23.29 17.96 -9.57
CA ASN A 455 24.53 17.30 -10.00
C ASN A 455 24.69 17.19 -11.53
N GLU A 456 23.79 17.79 -12.29
CA GLU A 456 23.78 17.88 -13.75
C GLU A 456 23.56 19.36 -14.20
#